data_86e3ea2dfbc6fd7fc99fae7193022ce6
#
_entry.id   86e3ea2dfbc6fd7fc99fae7193022ce6
#
_cell.length_a   1.000
_cell.length_b   1.000
_cell.length_c   1.000
_cell.angle_alpha   90.00
_cell.angle_beta   90.00
_cell.angle_gamma   90.00
#
_symmetry.space_group_name_H-M   'P 1'
#
loop_
_entity.id
_entity.type
_entity.pdbx_description
1 polymer ?
#
loop_
_entity_poly.entity_id
_entity_poly.type
_entity_poly.pdbx_seq_one_letter_code
_entity_poly.pdbx_strand_id
1 'polypeptide(L)'
;SIDPLKHNLLFERFLNPERISLPDIDIDFCIERRGEVIDYIKDQYGDNSVTQIITFGKMKAKQVVRDVGRVMGYSFSEVDKIAKAIPNELNITLDTALEKSHDLQDFSEGDYKELMSHAKVLEGMNRHASIHAAGVVIAPGDLTDYVPLYRSSSGDVTSQYDMKGLEELG
;
A
#
# COMPACT_ATOMS: atom_id res chain seq x y z
N SER A 1 10.25 31.91 4.41
CA SER A 1 11.19 30.94 5.02
C SER A 1 12.01 31.61 6.11
N ILE A 2 12.25 30.90 7.20
CA ILE A 2 13.07 31.37 8.32
C ILE A 2 14.49 30.87 8.09
N ASP A 3 15.48 31.79 8.09
CA ASP A 3 16.89 31.41 7.99
C ASP A 3 17.36 30.86 9.36
N PRO A 4 17.67 29.56 9.46
CA PRO A 4 18.02 28.96 10.73
C PRO A 4 19.36 29.42 11.28
N LEU A 5 20.29 29.79 10.44
CA LEU A 5 21.60 30.31 10.86
C LEU A 5 21.46 31.70 11.48
N LYS A 6 20.64 32.55 10.86
CA LYS A 6 20.35 33.91 11.36
C LYS A 6 19.65 33.93 12.73
N HIS A 7 18.85 32.88 13.00
CA HIS A 7 18.07 32.75 14.23
C HIS A 7 18.66 31.74 15.23
N ASN A 8 19.85 31.23 14.96
CA ASN A 8 20.58 30.28 15.82
C ASN A 8 19.72 29.08 16.23
N LEU A 9 18.96 28.54 15.28
CA LEU A 9 18.10 27.38 15.51
C LEU A 9 18.92 26.09 15.50
N LEU A 10 18.61 25.18 16.43
CA LEU A 10 19.25 23.87 16.52
C LEU A 10 18.82 22.97 15.35
N PHE A 11 19.76 22.59 14.52
CA PHE A 11 19.56 21.69 13.35
C PHE A 11 19.53 20.20 13.71
N GLU A 12 19.83 19.83 14.94
CA GLU A 12 19.93 18.44 15.39
C GLU A 12 18.71 17.57 15.02
N ARG A 13 17.53 18.19 14.93
CA ARG A 13 16.30 17.50 14.57
C ARG A 13 16.21 17.16 13.07
N PHE A 14 16.89 17.90 12.22
CA PHE A 14 16.81 17.77 10.76
C PHE A 14 18.05 17.09 10.14
N LEU A 15 19.21 17.25 10.76
CA LEU A 15 20.50 16.70 10.30
C LEU A 15 21.21 16.01 11.46
N ASN A 16 20.73 14.81 11.82
CA ASN A 16 21.46 13.94 12.73
C ASN A 16 22.44 13.07 11.91
N PRO A 17 23.77 13.13 12.14
CA PRO A 17 24.75 12.28 11.46
C PRO A 17 24.50 10.78 11.65
N GLU A 18 23.79 10.39 12.70
CA GLU A 18 23.40 9.00 12.97
C GLU A 18 22.16 8.57 12.15
N ARG A 19 21.47 9.50 11.51
CA ARG A 19 20.31 9.20 10.67
C ARG A 19 20.78 8.79 9.29
N ILE A 20 20.62 7.53 8.96
CA ILE A 20 21.01 6.93 7.67
C ILE A 20 20.02 7.30 6.54
N SER A 21 18.81 7.75 6.88
CA SER A 21 17.78 8.15 5.92
C SER A 21 17.83 9.63 5.57
N LEU A 22 17.53 9.98 4.32
CA LEU A 22 17.31 11.36 3.91
C LEU A 22 16.16 11.99 4.71
N PRO A 23 16.18 13.34 4.94
CA PRO A 23 15.08 14.01 5.61
C PRO A 23 13.79 13.89 4.78
N ASP A 24 12.70 13.60 5.46
CA ASP A 24 11.37 13.58 4.90
C ASP A 24 10.75 14.97 4.96
N ILE A 25 10.16 15.42 3.86
CA ILE A 25 9.54 16.74 3.74
C ILE A 25 8.08 16.55 3.32
N ASP A 26 7.17 16.77 4.27
CA ASP A 26 5.74 16.73 4.01
C ASP A 26 5.24 18.07 3.46
N ILE A 27 4.58 18.03 2.30
CA ILE A 27 3.95 19.19 1.69
C ILE A 27 2.52 18.84 1.32
N ASP A 28 1.56 19.57 1.89
CA ASP A 28 0.15 19.39 1.61
C ASP A 28 -0.30 20.24 0.41
N PHE A 29 -1.01 19.60 -0.52
CA PHE A 29 -1.64 20.25 -1.66
C PHE A 29 -3.16 20.07 -1.64
N CYS A 30 -3.88 21.02 -2.24
CA CYS A 30 -5.32 20.93 -2.43
C CYS A 30 -5.68 19.73 -3.28
N ILE A 31 -6.61 18.91 -2.80
CA ILE A 31 -7.02 17.67 -3.46
C ILE A 31 -7.63 17.91 -4.85
N GLU A 32 -8.35 19.03 -5.04
CA GLU A 32 -9.00 19.37 -6.30
C GLU A 32 -8.00 19.73 -7.41
N ARG A 33 -6.85 20.33 -7.04
CA ARG A 33 -5.83 20.79 -7.97
C ARG A 33 -4.55 19.96 -7.96
N ARG A 34 -4.57 18.82 -7.31
CA ARG A 34 -3.41 17.93 -7.22
C ARG A 34 -2.90 17.48 -8.59
N GLY A 35 -3.80 17.26 -9.55
CA GLY A 35 -3.43 16.93 -10.94
C GLY A 35 -2.49 17.94 -11.56
N GLU A 36 -2.77 19.24 -11.37
CA GLU A 36 -1.95 20.33 -11.88
C GLU A 36 -0.52 20.32 -11.31
N VAL A 37 -0.35 19.86 -10.06
CA VAL A 37 0.99 19.73 -9.45
C VAL A 37 1.77 18.60 -10.11
N ILE A 38 1.12 17.49 -10.43
CA ILE A 38 1.75 16.35 -11.13
C ILE A 38 2.15 16.76 -12.54
N ASP A 39 1.27 17.48 -13.25
CA ASP A 39 1.55 18.00 -14.60
C ASP A 39 2.72 18.99 -14.57
N TYR A 40 2.74 19.90 -13.58
CA TYR A 40 3.87 20.81 -13.39
C TYR A 40 5.21 20.08 -13.18
N ILE A 41 5.20 19.00 -12.38
CA ILE A 41 6.42 18.19 -12.15
C ILE A 41 6.87 17.54 -13.47
N LYS A 42 5.95 17.02 -14.27
CA LYS A 42 6.26 16.45 -15.58
C LYS A 42 6.84 17.51 -16.53
N ASP A 43 6.27 18.71 -16.54
CA ASP A 43 6.78 19.84 -17.35
C ASP A 43 8.20 20.25 -16.93
N GLN A 44 8.53 20.15 -15.64
CA GLN A 44 9.86 20.51 -15.11
C GLN A 44 10.93 19.45 -15.37
N TYR A 45 10.60 18.17 -15.23
CA TYR A 45 11.57 17.07 -15.26
C TYR A 45 11.47 16.19 -16.53
N GLY A 46 10.41 16.37 -17.31
CA GLY A 46 10.11 15.59 -18.51
C GLY A 46 9.16 14.41 -18.25
N ASP A 47 8.29 14.15 -19.21
CA ASP A 47 7.27 13.09 -19.14
C ASP A 47 7.87 11.70 -18.92
N ASN A 48 9.05 11.43 -19.50
CA ASN A 48 9.71 10.14 -19.36
C ASN A 48 10.42 9.97 -18.01
N SER A 49 10.65 11.07 -17.28
CA SER A 49 11.37 11.08 -16.00
C SER A 49 10.45 11.02 -14.79
N VAL A 50 9.13 11.17 -14.98
CA VAL A 50 8.15 11.27 -13.90
C VAL A 50 7.01 10.28 -14.09
N THR A 51 6.71 9.50 -13.07
CA THR A 51 5.51 8.67 -13.05
C THR A 51 4.91 8.56 -11.65
N GLN A 52 3.63 8.18 -11.57
CA GLN A 52 2.99 7.84 -10.30
C GLN A 52 3.46 6.48 -9.82
N ILE A 53 3.42 6.28 -8.51
CA ILE A 53 3.83 5.02 -7.87
C ILE A 53 2.66 4.04 -7.87
N ILE A 54 2.95 2.77 -8.16
CA ILE A 54 1.98 1.69 -8.02
C ILE A 54 1.74 1.39 -6.52
N THR A 55 0.53 0.98 -6.19
CA THR A 55 0.21 0.36 -4.91
C THR A 55 -0.46 -0.98 -5.11
N PHE A 56 -0.23 -1.89 -4.17
CA PHE A 56 -0.86 -3.21 -4.19
C PHE A 56 -1.85 -3.33 -3.04
N GLY A 57 -3.11 -3.54 -3.40
CA GLY A 57 -4.13 -3.94 -2.45
C GLY A 57 -3.87 -5.37 -1.98
N LYS A 58 -3.68 -5.57 -0.67
CA LYS A 58 -3.46 -6.90 -0.07
C LYS A 58 -4.76 -7.52 0.40
N MET A 59 -4.83 -8.84 0.32
CA MET A 59 -5.93 -9.61 0.90
C MET A 59 -5.82 -9.60 2.43
N LYS A 60 -6.61 -8.75 3.10
CA LYS A 60 -6.68 -8.71 4.56
C LYS A 60 -7.63 -9.80 5.08
N ALA A 61 -7.51 -10.17 6.36
CA ALA A 61 -8.23 -11.26 7.00
C ALA A 61 -9.72 -11.39 6.62
N LYS A 62 -10.53 -10.34 6.79
CA LYS A 62 -11.96 -10.38 6.43
C LYS A 62 -12.19 -10.51 4.93
N GLN A 63 -11.33 -9.90 4.12
CA GLN A 63 -11.47 -9.91 2.67
C GLN A 63 -11.09 -11.28 2.10
N VAL A 64 -9.99 -11.87 2.56
CA VAL A 64 -9.56 -13.16 2.05
C VAL A 64 -10.57 -14.26 2.34
N VAL A 65 -11.19 -14.26 3.54
CA VAL A 65 -12.27 -15.20 3.87
C VAL A 65 -13.46 -15.06 2.92
N ARG A 66 -13.87 -13.81 2.59
CA ARG A 66 -14.95 -13.59 1.63
C ARG A 66 -14.61 -14.00 0.22
N ASP A 67 -13.39 -13.72 -0.24
CA ASP A 67 -12.95 -14.06 -1.59
C ASP A 67 -12.81 -15.57 -1.78
N VAL A 68 -12.18 -16.26 -0.82
CA VAL A 68 -12.04 -17.73 -0.84
C VAL A 68 -13.39 -18.41 -0.75
N GLY A 69 -14.24 -17.97 0.18
CA GLY A 69 -15.57 -18.56 0.34
C GLY A 69 -16.43 -18.43 -0.92
N ARG A 70 -16.38 -17.29 -1.59
CA ARG A 70 -17.07 -17.09 -2.87
C ARG A 70 -16.57 -18.06 -3.97
N VAL A 71 -15.25 -18.25 -4.06
CA VAL A 71 -14.65 -19.16 -5.05
C VAL A 71 -14.99 -20.62 -4.76
N MET A 72 -15.07 -20.98 -3.48
CA MET A 72 -15.46 -22.33 -3.04
C MET A 72 -16.98 -22.57 -3.12
N GLY A 73 -17.79 -21.58 -3.51
CA GLY A 73 -19.23 -21.73 -3.73
C GLY A 73 -20.09 -21.58 -2.47
N TYR A 74 -19.53 -21.09 -1.36
CA TYR A 74 -20.31 -20.77 -0.17
C TYR A 74 -21.21 -19.55 -0.40
N SER A 75 -22.36 -19.52 0.22
CA SER A 75 -23.28 -18.38 0.16
C SER A 75 -22.67 -17.12 0.83
N PHE A 76 -23.07 -15.96 0.39
CA PHE A 76 -22.63 -14.71 0.99
C PHE A 76 -22.94 -14.64 2.50
N SER A 77 -24.09 -15.17 2.93
CA SER A 77 -24.50 -15.16 4.33
C SER A 77 -23.61 -16.04 5.21
N GLU A 78 -23.16 -17.17 4.74
CA GLU A 78 -22.26 -18.07 5.46
C GLU A 78 -20.89 -17.40 5.62
N VAL A 79 -20.32 -16.93 4.52
CA VAL A 79 -19.02 -16.31 4.52
C VAL A 79 -18.99 -15.00 5.33
N ASP A 80 -20.09 -14.24 5.32
CA ASP A 80 -20.18 -13.01 6.08
C ASP A 80 -20.29 -13.27 7.61
N LYS A 81 -20.87 -14.39 8.03
CA LYS A 81 -20.83 -14.83 9.44
C LYS A 81 -19.40 -15.07 9.90
N ILE A 82 -18.61 -15.82 9.12
CA ILE A 82 -17.21 -16.09 9.43
C ILE A 82 -16.40 -14.79 9.46
N ALA A 83 -16.58 -13.94 8.47
CA ALA A 83 -15.87 -12.66 8.40
C ALA A 83 -16.23 -11.69 9.54
N LYS A 84 -17.46 -11.76 10.09
CA LYS A 84 -17.90 -10.99 11.25
C LYS A 84 -17.34 -11.53 12.57
N ALA A 85 -17.01 -12.81 12.65
CA ALA A 85 -16.33 -13.39 13.80
C ALA A 85 -14.87 -12.91 13.94
N ILE A 86 -14.29 -12.36 12.89
CA ILE A 86 -12.97 -11.73 12.94
C ILE A 86 -13.07 -10.37 13.65
N PRO A 87 -12.32 -10.13 14.76
CA PRO A 87 -12.34 -8.86 15.48
C PRO A 87 -12.05 -7.64 14.61
N ASN A 88 -12.58 -6.48 15.00
CA ASN A 88 -12.34 -5.20 14.30
C ASN A 88 -11.09 -4.52 14.85
N GLU A 89 -9.92 -5.09 14.59
CA GLU A 89 -8.63 -4.52 14.97
C GLU A 89 -7.83 -4.15 13.74
N LEU A 90 -7.03 -3.09 13.87
CA LEU A 90 -6.17 -2.64 12.77
C LEU A 90 -5.10 -3.70 12.47
N ASN A 91 -4.99 -4.07 11.19
CA ASN A 91 -4.02 -5.06 10.69
C ASN A 91 -4.08 -6.45 11.37
N ILE A 92 -5.25 -6.83 11.88
CA ILE A 92 -5.45 -8.17 12.42
C ILE A 92 -5.21 -9.23 11.34
N THR A 93 -4.47 -10.28 11.67
CA THR A 93 -4.28 -11.47 10.83
C THR A 93 -5.27 -12.57 11.23
N LEU A 94 -5.47 -13.57 10.36
CA LEU A 94 -6.31 -14.73 10.69
C LEU A 94 -5.77 -15.52 11.87
N ASP A 95 -4.45 -15.64 12.00
CA ASP A 95 -3.86 -16.34 13.15
C ASP A 95 -4.14 -15.60 14.46
N THR A 96 -3.91 -14.28 14.52
CA THR A 96 -4.24 -13.46 15.68
C THR A 96 -5.76 -13.44 15.96
N ALA A 97 -6.59 -13.46 14.92
CA ALA A 97 -8.03 -13.50 15.07
C ALA A 97 -8.52 -14.83 15.68
N LEU A 98 -7.90 -15.94 15.30
CA LEU A 98 -8.20 -17.26 15.86
C LEU A 98 -7.84 -17.35 17.35
N GLU A 99 -6.76 -16.72 17.80
CA GLU A 99 -6.39 -16.66 19.21
C GLU A 99 -7.41 -15.88 20.06
N LYS A 100 -8.10 -14.90 19.43
CA LYS A 100 -8.99 -13.95 20.13
C LYS A 100 -10.48 -14.29 20.03
N SER A 101 -10.89 -15.12 19.08
CA SER A 101 -12.30 -15.40 18.78
C SER A 101 -12.61 -16.89 18.82
N HIS A 102 -13.36 -17.32 19.83
CA HIS A 102 -13.85 -18.70 19.93
C HIS A 102 -14.77 -19.07 18.75
N ASP A 103 -15.66 -18.15 18.34
CA ASP A 103 -16.56 -18.40 17.22
C ASP A 103 -15.76 -18.67 15.93
N LEU A 104 -14.63 -17.97 15.73
CA LEU A 104 -13.76 -18.19 14.58
C LEU A 104 -13.00 -19.51 14.68
N GLN A 105 -12.62 -19.96 15.89
CA GLN A 105 -12.03 -21.28 16.11
C GLN A 105 -13.02 -22.38 15.73
N ASP A 106 -14.27 -22.28 16.18
CA ASP A 106 -15.33 -23.25 15.88
C ASP A 106 -15.54 -23.37 14.36
N PHE A 107 -15.56 -22.26 13.63
CA PHE A 107 -15.62 -22.28 12.16
C PHE A 107 -14.37 -22.92 11.54
N SER A 108 -13.19 -22.66 12.08
CA SER A 108 -11.91 -23.18 11.56
C SER A 108 -11.73 -24.68 11.79
N GLU A 109 -12.32 -25.23 12.84
CA GLU A 109 -12.24 -26.66 13.17
C GLU A 109 -13.41 -27.47 12.60
N GLY A 110 -14.53 -26.79 12.28
CA GLY A 110 -15.75 -27.37 11.74
C GLY A 110 -15.83 -27.40 10.21
N ASP A 111 -17.04 -27.11 9.72
CA ASP A 111 -17.41 -27.22 8.30
C ASP A 111 -16.61 -26.30 7.35
N TYR A 112 -15.96 -25.26 7.90
CA TYR A 112 -15.21 -24.27 7.12
C TYR A 112 -13.69 -24.44 7.23
N LYS A 113 -13.20 -25.59 7.70
CA LYS A 113 -11.78 -25.86 7.89
C LYS A 113 -10.97 -25.68 6.62
N GLU A 114 -11.48 -26.18 5.51
CA GLU A 114 -10.80 -26.06 4.20
C GLU A 114 -10.75 -24.60 3.72
N LEU A 115 -11.86 -23.86 3.86
CA LEU A 115 -11.94 -22.43 3.57
C LEU A 115 -10.89 -21.65 4.37
N MET A 116 -10.83 -21.88 5.69
CA MET A 116 -9.90 -21.20 6.58
C MET A 116 -8.44 -21.55 6.27
N SER A 117 -8.15 -22.80 5.89
CA SER A 117 -6.84 -23.24 5.46
C SER A 117 -6.36 -22.47 4.21
N HIS A 118 -7.20 -22.38 3.18
CA HIS A 118 -6.90 -21.60 1.98
C HIS A 118 -6.79 -20.11 2.25
N ALA A 119 -7.68 -19.57 3.09
CA ALA A 119 -7.65 -18.16 3.47
C ALA A 119 -6.34 -17.77 4.16
N LYS A 120 -5.80 -18.61 5.05
CA LYS A 120 -4.50 -18.38 5.71
C LYS A 120 -3.34 -18.34 4.72
N VAL A 121 -3.34 -19.22 3.71
CA VAL A 121 -2.29 -19.24 2.68
C VAL A 121 -2.31 -17.97 1.81
N LEU A 122 -3.52 -17.47 1.51
CA LEU A 122 -3.71 -16.32 0.63
C LEU A 122 -3.69 -14.98 1.35
N GLU A 123 -3.78 -14.96 2.68
CA GLU A 123 -3.72 -13.73 3.48
C GLU A 123 -2.41 -12.98 3.23
N GLY A 124 -2.51 -11.67 3.04
CA GLY A 124 -1.36 -10.81 2.79
C GLY A 124 -0.87 -10.80 1.34
N MET A 125 -1.32 -11.71 0.49
CA MET A 125 -0.98 -11.69 -0.93
C MET A 125 -1.59 -10.48 -1.64
N ASN A 126 -0.93 -10.01 -2.69
CA ASN A 126 -1.42 -8.93 -3.53
C ASN A 126 -2.68 -9.36 -4.29
N ARG A 127 -3.70 -8.52 -4.26
CA ARG A 127 -4.99 -8.79 -4.91
C ARG A 127 -5.17 -8.01 -6.20
N HIS A 128 -4.88 -6.74 -6.17
CA HIS A 128 -4.97 -5.84 -7.32
C HIS A 128 -3.94 -4.72 -7.21
N ALA A 129 -3.55 -4.20 -8.36
CA ALA A 129 -2.73 -3.01 -8.46
C ALA A 129 -3.62 -1.76 -8.58
N SER A 130 -3.19 -0.66 -7.99
CA SER A 130 -3.78 0.66 -8.10
C SER A 130 -2.71 1.74 -8.10
N ILE A 131 -3.11 2.98 -8.29
CA ILE A 131 -2.20 4.14 -8.30
C ILE A 131 -2.11 4.69 -6.88
N HIS A 132 -0.90 5.00 -6.42
CA HIS A 132 -0.70 5.68 -5.14
C HIS A 132 -1.40 7.04 -5.11
N ALA A 133 -2.09 7.33 -4.02
CA ALA A 133 -2.91 8.55 -3.92
C ALA A 133 -2.10 9.85 -4.08
N ALA A 134 -0.83 9.89 -3.67
CA ALA A 134 0.00 11.10 -3.64
C ALA A 134 1.43 10.91 -4.16
N GLY A 135 1.94 9.67 -4.21
CA GLY A 135 3.35 9.42 -4.55
C GLY A 135 3.62 9.54 -6.05
N VAL A 136 4.69 10.26 -6.37
CA VAL A 136 5.33 10.29 -7.69
C VAL A 136 6.80 9.96 -7.51
N VAL A 137 7.38 9.30 -8.50
CA VAL A 137 8.82 9.08 -8.60
C VAL A 137 9.37 9.95 -9.73
N ILE A 138 10.54 10.54 -9.47
CA ILE A 138 11.28 11.39 -10.41
C ILE A 138 12.66 10.79 -10.59
N ALA A 139 13.04 10.47 -11.81
CA ALA A 139 14.37 9.98 -12.14
C ALA A 139 15.22 11.09 -12.76
N PRO A 140 16.56 11.00 -12.66
CA PRO A 140 17.46 11.97 -13.30
C PRO A 140 17.53 11.83 -14.83
N GLY A 141 16.84 10.84 -15.41
CA GLY A 141 16.75 10.57 -16.84
C GLY A 141 15.49 9.78 -17.16
N ASP A 142 15.51 8.95 -18.21
CA ASP A 142 14.38 8.09 -18.55
C ASP A 142 14.15 7.05 -17.45
N LEU A 143 12.94 7.01 -16.92
CA LEU A 143 12.53 6.10 -15.83
C LEU A 143 12.77 4.63 -16.19
N THR A 144 12.66 4.27 -17.46
CA THR A 144 12.85 2.89 -17.92
C THR A 144 14.28 2.39 -17.78
N ASP A 145 15.25 3.30 -17.60
CA ASP A 145 16.64 2.93 -17.29
C ASP A 145 16.83 2.48 -15.84
N TYR A 146 15.88 2.83 -14.96
CA TYR A 146 15.96 2.58 -13.52
C TYR A 146 14.93 1.56 -13.04
N VAL A 147 13.69 1.68 -13.53
CA VAL A 147 12.56 0.87 -13.06
C VAL A 147 11.66 0.46 -14.22
N PRO A 148 11.12 -0.76 -14.21
CA PRO A 148 10.08 -1.15 -15.16
C PRO A 148 8.80 -0.37 -14.88
N LEU A 149 8.06 -0.05 -15.95
CA LEU A 149 6.78 0.63 -15.89
C LEU A 149 5.63 -0.37 -16.09
N TYR A 150 4.51 -0.09 -15.46
CA TYR A 150 3.26 -0.85 -15.60
C TYR A 150 2.19 0.04 -16.23
N ARG A 151 1.51 -0.50 -17.25
CA ARG A 151 0.35 0.14 -17.85
C ARG A 151 -0.91 -0.58 -17.40
N SER A 152 -1.81 0.17 -16.76
CA SER A 152 -3.11 -0.35 -16.35
C SER A 152 -4.03 -0.60 -17.54
N SER A 153 -5.15 -1.30 -17.32
CA SER A 153 -6.19 -1.49 -18.35
C SER A 153 -6.90 -0.17 -18.72
N SER A 154 -6.89 0.84 -17.86
CA SER A 154 -7.37 2.20 -18.13
C SER A 154 -6.39 3.04 -18.95
N GLY A 155 -5.16 2.57 -19.13
CA GLY A 155 -4.13 3.26 -19.91
C GLY A 155 -3.14 4.05 -19.06
N ASP A 156 -3.37 4.15 -17.75
CA ASP A 156 -2.47 4.86 -16.83
C ASP A 156 -1.13 4.15 -16.71
N VAL A 157 -0.06 4.93 -16.67
CA VAL A 157 1.30 4.42 -16.50
C VAL A 157 1.80 4.72 -15.09
N THR A 158 2.34 3.70 -14.43
CA THR A 158 2.94 3.80 -13.08
C THR A 158 4.27 3.07 -13.04
N SER A 159 5.04 3.27 -11.96
CA SER A 159 6.16 2.36 -11.65
C SER A 159 5.61 0.94 -11.46
N GLN A 160 6.43 -0.09 -11.71
CA GLN A 160 6.07 -1.48 -11.39
C GLN A 160 6.50 -1.88 -9.97
N TYR A 161 7.37 -1.10 -9.34
CA TYR A 161 7.74 -1.22 -7.94
C TYR A 161 6.90 -0.27 -7.09
N ASP A 162 6.48 -0.74 -5.90
CA ASP A 162 5.84 0.09 -4.89
C ASP A 162 6.87 1.02 -4.20
N MET A 163 6.39 1.88 -3.30
CA MET A 163 7.22 2.87 -2.63
C MET A 163 8.45 2.26 -1.95
N LYS A 164 8.32 1.09 -1.31
CA LYS A 164 9.45 0.43 -0.65
C LYS A 164 10.49 -0.08 -1.63
N GLY A 165 10.05 -0.70 -2.72
CA GLY A 165 10.95 -1.15 -3.77
C GLY A 165 11.68 0.00 -4.45
N LEU A 166 11.04 1.16 -4.58
CA LEU A 166 11.68 2.36 -5.12
C LEU A 166 12.71 2.97 -4.15
N GLU A 167 12.42 3.00 -2.84
CA GLU A 167 13.36 3.45 -1.81
C GLU A 167 14.62 2.57 -1.73
N GLU A 168 14.49 1.27 -1.99
CA GLU A 168 15.63 0.34 -2.02
C GLU A 168 16.55 0.55 -3.24
N LEU A 169 16.03 1.16 -4.30
CA LEU A 169 16.80 1.48 -5.50
C LEU A 169 17.56 2.81 -5.40
N GLY A 170 17.25 3.66 -4.42
CA GLY A 170 17.83 5.00 -4.20
C GLY A 170 17.02 6.07 -4.86
#